data_caa2bfc65dcf9f850a5c438a6559b70e
#
_entry.id   caa2bfc65dcf9f850a5c438a6559b70e
#
_cell.length_a   1.000
_cell.length_b   1.000
_cell.length_c   1.000
_cell.angle_alpha   90.00
_cell.angle_beta   90.00
_cell.angle_gamma   90.00
#
_symmetry.space_group_name_H-M   'P 1'
#
loop_
_entity.id
_entity.type
_entity.pdbx_description
1 polymer ?
#
loop_
_entity_poly.entity_id
_entity_poly.type
_entity_poly.pdbx_seq_one_letter_code
_entity_poly.pdbx_strand_id
1 'polypeptide(L)' 'MLFDNYSFNQIIPIIERSYGVKIHVKNSSYGPNKLTIHFNKDESIENVWMLLKELIPEMDYQIVGKEIYIE' A
#
# COMPACT_ATOMS: atom_id res chain seq x y z
N MET A 1 -10.56 -6.03 -4.31
CA MET A 1 -10.55 -4.77 -3.56
C MET A 1 -10.51 -3.59 -4.51
N LEU A 2 -11.50 -2.72 -4.41
CA LEU A 2 -11.55 -1.50 -5.23
C LEU A 2 -11.41 -0.29 -4.32
N PHE A 3 -10.42 0.55 -4.62
CA PHE A 3 -10.27 1.84 -3.94
C PHE A 3 -10.51 2.94 -4.96
N ASP A 4 -11.52 3.75 -4.72
CA ASP A 4 -11.89 4.85 -5.59
C ASP A 4 -11.70 6.16 -4.82
N ASN A 5 -10.66 6.90 -5.18
CA ASN A 5 -10.33 8.18 -4.55
C ASN A 5 -10.07 8.05 -3.04
N TYR A 6 -9.40 6.98 -2.64
CA TYR A 6 -8.97 6.77 -1.26
C TYR A 6 -7.59 7.38 -1.05
N SER A 7 -7.38 7.98 0.12
CA SER A 7 -6.03 8.42 0.46
C SER A 7 -5.16 7.21 0.79
N PHE A 8 -3.85 7.36 0.62
CA PHE A 8 -2.90 6.30 0.98
C PHE A 8 -3.05 5.91 2.45
N ASN A 9 -3.28 6.90 3.32
CA ASN A 9 -3.52 6.66 4.75
C ASN A 9 -4.75 5.77 4.99
N GLN A 10 -5.78 5.91 4.16
CA GLN A 10 -6.98 5.09 4.29
C GLN A 10 -6.77 3.66 3.80
N ILE A 11 -5.90 3.49 2.81
CA ILE A 11 -5.62 2.19 2.21
C ILE A 11 -4.79 1.30 3.15
N ILE A 12 -3.84 1.88 3.88
CA ILE A 12 -2.89 1.13 4.72
C ILE A 12 -3.58 0.17 5.69
N PRO A 13 -4.51 0.60 6.55
CA PRO A 13 -5.11 -0.34 7.50
C PRO A 13 -5.95 -1.41 6.83
N ILE A 14 -6.49 -1.14 5.65
CA ILE A 14 -7.25 -2.13 4.90
C ILE A 14 -6.33 -3.23 4.39
N ILE A 15 -5.16 -2.85 3.86
CA ILE A 15 -4.16 -3.82 3.40
C ILE A 15 -3.63 -4.65 4.58
N GLU A 16 -3.34 -3.99 5.70
CA GLU A 16 -2.86 -4.69 6.89
C GLU A 16 -3.83 -5.79 7.32
N ARG A 17 -5.11 -5.47 7.33
CA ARG A 17 -6.15 -6.42 7.73
C ARG A 17 -6.34 -7.52 6.70
N SER A 18 -6.33 -7.16 5.42
CA SER A 18 -6.60 -8.11 4.34
C SER A 18 -5.47 -9.12 4.15
N TYR A 19 -4.24 -8.71 4.39
CA TYR A 19 -3.06 -9.57 4.16
C TYR A 19 -2.38 -10.04 5.44
N GLY A 20 -2.84 -9.58 6.59
CA GLY A 20 -2.22 -9.95 7.87
C GLY A 20 -0.78 -9.47 7.98
N VAL A 21 -0.52 -8.26 7.50
CA VAL A 21 0.82 -7.65 7.53
C VAL A 21 0.82 -6.42 8.41
N LYS A 22 2.01 -6.00 8.83
CA LYS A 22 2.19 -4.76 9.56
C LYS A 22 2.97 -3.77 8.68
N ILE A 23 2.45 -2.56 8.55
CA ILE A 23 3.03 -1.55 7.68
C ILE A 23 3.61 -0.43 8.53
N HIS A 24 4.90 -0.18 8.36
CA HIS A 24 5.63 0.88 9.06
C HIS A 24 5.89 2.03 8.09
N VAL A 25 5.26 3.17 8.34
CA VAL A 25 5.39 4.34 7.46
C VAL A 25 6.39 5.30 8.10
N LYS A 26 7.58 5.39 7.51
CA LYS A 26 8.61 6.31 7.98
C LYS A 26 8.46 7.71 7.38
N ASN A 27 7.85 7.80 6.20
CA ASN A 27 7.63 9.06 5.51
C ASN A 27 6.14 9.28 5.34
N SER A 28 5.56 10.17 6.13
CA SER A 28 4.13 10.42 6.13
C SER A 28 3.67 11.31 4.98
N SER A 29 4.60 11.82 4.17
CA SER A 29 4.24 12.71 3.07
C SER A 29 3.38 12.05 2.00
N TYR A 30 3.39 10.72 1.91
CA TYR A 30 2.57 9.98 0.94
C TYR A 30 1.11 9.87 1.36
N GLY A 31 0.83 10.05 2.65
CA GLY A 31 -0.49 9.78 3.23
C GLY A 31 -1.65 10.49 2.55
N PRO A 32 -1.55 11.79 2.21
CA PRO A 32 -2.65 12.51 1.58
C PRO A 32 -2.91 12.18 0.13
N ASN A 33 -2.02 11.44 -0.54
CA ASN A 33 -2.21 11.10 -1.95
C ASN A 33 -3.49 10.31 -2.16
N LYS A 34 -4.34 10.76 -3.07
CA LYS A 34 -5.57 10.06 -3.43
C LYS A 34 -5.30 9.08 -4.55
N LEU A 35 -5.78 7.86 -4.38
CA LEU A 35 -5.53 6.78 -5.33
C LEU A 35 -6.83 6.13 -5.75
N THR A 36 -6.90 5.75 -7.03
CA THR A 36 -7.96 4.91 -7.54
C THR A 36 -7.28 3.66 -8.11
N ILE A 37 -7.54 2.52 -7.51
CA ILE A 37 -6.84 1.30 -7.86
C ILE A 37 -7.71 0.08 -7.56
N HIS A 38 -7.62 -0.93 -8.41
CA HIS A 38 -8.34 -2.17 -8.23
C HIS A 38 -7.34 -3.33 -8.10
N PHE A 39 -7.43 -4.05 -7.00
CA PHE A 39 -6.65 -5.28 -6.79
C PHE A 39 -7.54 -6.48 -6.99
N ASN A 40 -7.05 -7.47 -7.72
CA ASN A 40 -7.76 -8.73 -7.86
C ASN A 40 -7.80 -9.46 -6.52
N LYS A 41 -8.79 -10.35 -6.37
CA LYS A 41 -9.00 -11.09 -5.13
C LYS A 41 -7.75 -11.88 -4.70
N ASP A 42 -7.01 -12.41 -5.67
CA ASP A 42 -5.84 -13.26 -5.42
C ASP A 42 -4.52 -12.53 -5.61
N GLU A 43 -4.55 -11.19 -5.59
CA GLU A 43 -3.35 -10.39 -5.78
C GLU A 43 -2.35 -10.64 -4.66
N SER A 44 -1.09 -10.91 -5.01
CA SER A 44 -0.04 -11.09 -4.01
C SER A 44 0.31 -9.76 -3.36
N ILE A 45 0.84 -9.82 -2.13
CA ILE A 45 1.26 -8.61 -1.43
C ILE A 45 2.37 -7.90 -2.21
N GLU A 46 3.27 -8.65 -2.86
CA GLU A 46 4.32 -8.08 -3.69
C GLU A 46 3.73 -7.28 -4.85
N ASN A 47 2.71 -7.82 -5.51
CA ASN A 47 2.04 -7.12 -6.61
C ASN A 47 1.30 -5.87 -6.13
N VAL A 48 0.65 -5.95 -4.97
CA VAL A 48 -0.04 -4.80 -4.38
C VAL A 48 0.93 -3.63 -4.24
N TRP A 49 2.11 -3.87 -3.67
CA TRP A 49 3.09 -2.81 -3.45
C TRP A 49 3.74 -2.34 -4.73
N MET A 50 3.93 -3.23 -5.70
CA MET A 50 4.43 -2.84 -7.01
C MET A 50 3.48 -1.86 -7.70
N LEU A 51 2.17 -2.12 -7.63
CA LEU A 51 1.18 -1.24 -8.22
C LEU A 51 1.08 0.09 -7.48
N LEU A 52 1.18 0.07 -6.16
CA LEU A 52 1.19 1.30 -5.36
C LEU A 52 2.41 2.15 -5.69
N LYS A 53 3.56 1.51 -5.91
CA LYS A 53 4.77 2.21 -6.32
C LYS A 53 4.60 2.91 -7.68
N GLU A 54 3.87 2.28 -8.60
CA GLU A 54 3.60 2.90 -9.89
C GLU A 54 2.79 4.18 -9.75
N LEU A 55 1.88 4.21 -8.78
CA LEU A 55 1.03 5.38 -8.53
C LEU A 55 1.72 6.45 -7.70
N ILE A 56 2.69 6.05 -6.88
CA ILE A 56 3.50 6.96 -6.06
C ILE A 56 4.97 6.65 -6.35
N PRO A 57 5.51 7.13 -7.48
CA PRO A 57 6.85 6.71 -7.92
C PRO A 57 7.99 7.09 -6.97
N GLU A 58 7.81 8.14 -6.17
CA GLU A 58 8.82 8.59 -5.20
C GLU A 58 8.87 7.71 -3.95
N MET A 59 7.88 6.82 -3.77
CA MET A 59 7.82 5.96 -2.60
C MET A 59 8.77 4.78 -2.75
N ASP A 60 9.60 4.55 -1.73
CA ASP A 60 10.39 3.34 -1.62
C ASP A 60 9.79 2.45 -0.55
N TYR A 61 9.88 1.14 -0.75
CA TYR A 61 9.36 0.20 0.21
C TYR A 61 10.22 -1.05 0.26
N GLN A 62 10.09 -1.78 1.38
CA GLN A 62 10.79 -3.04 1.58
C GLN A 62 9.85 -4.01 2.28
N ILE A 63 9.74 -5.22 1.74
CA ILE A 63 8.92 -6.28 2.32
C ILE A 63 9.84 -7.28 3.00
N VAL A 64 9.65 -7.48 4.31
CA VAL A 64 10.43 -8.43 5.09
C VAL A 64 9.45 -9.32 5.85
N GLY A 65 9.19 -10.51 5.31
CA GLY A 65 8.18 -11.40 5.88
C GLY A 65 6.81 -10.74 5.88
N LYS A 66 6.23 -10.58 7.07
CA LYS A 66 4.92 -9.92 7.22
C LYS A 66 5.04 -8.46 7.65
N GLU A 67 6.24 -7.89 7.55
CA GLU A 67 6.48 -6.48 7.85
C GLU A 67 6.80 -5.74 6.57
N ILE A 68 6.20 -4.57 6.40
CA ILE A 68 6.44 -3.73 5.22
C ILE A 68 6.90 -2.37 5.71
N TYR A 69 8.03 -1.91 5.18
CA TYR A 69 8.64 -0.65 5.58
C TYR A 69 8.56 0.34 4.42
N ILE A 70 7.97 1.50 4.67
CA ILE A 70 7.81 2.55 3.65
C ILE A 70 8.72 3.70 4.01
N GLU A 71 9.66 4.01 3.10
CA GLU A 71 10.67 5.06 3.27
C GLU A 71 10.20 6.41 2.74
#